data_f1c64476ed8e369b4d09e3fae939a209
#
_entry.id   f1c64476ed8e369b4d09e3fae939a209
#
_cell.length_a   1.000
_cell.length_b   1.000
_cell.length_c   1.000
_cell.angle_alpha   90.00
_cell.angle_beta   90.00
_cell.angle_gamma   90.00
#
_symmetry.space_group_name_H-M   'P 1'
#
loop_
_entity.id
_entity.type
_entity.pdbx_description
1 polymer ?
#
loop_
_entity_poly.entity_id
_entity_poly.type
_entity_poly.pdbx_seq_one_letter_code
_entity_poly.pdbx_strand_id
1 'polypeptide(L)'
;MRSYRRLLGLSVLLLLTTACARHPSVSASGPVFQVQVAPVRSRLLTPDVTVPGRVTRRHNALLASRRGGFITASPAKAGRHVQKGALLVVVGQASAEAVLSQARDRRIAAQADLTEARAQDRRYHVLYREGVVSTHEYETVHRRYLIARAGEEAAAAGWAAARANLAYARIRAPFAGLVAERFLHRGGFAAPGAPLVRLVGGAAEIRTAVANRIYRVIRIGETVTVSVSGRTYQARITRMVDAANPSTGTHEIRLAFPAAGPRPADGAFAAVAFPVRPAPALVIPKAALVRRAGQAGVFVVTRGDLAFFQPVRAIPSPRGRRVVAAAGLVAGDRVVVNPPAGLGNGSRIVPNPAHA
;
A
#
# COMPACT_ATOMS: atom_id res chain seq x y z
N MET A 1 -24.69 62.76 38.96
CA MET A 1 -24.68 64.23 38.74
C MET A 1 -25.34 64.44 37.40
N ARG A 2 -26.57 64.97 37.51
CA ARG A 2 -27.01 66.20 36.93
C ARG A 2 -26.90 66.27 35.41
N SER A 3 -27.87 66.50 34.64
CA SER A 3 -29.16 67.18 34.73
C SER A 3 -29.52 67.75 33.35
N TYR A 4 -30.78 67.66 33.01
CA TYR A 4 -31.62 68.70 32.40
C TYR A 4 -31.54 68.91 30.89
N ARG A 5 -32.58 68.89 30.23
CA ARG A 5 -33.92 69.57 30.16
C ARG A 5 -34.10 70.15 28.76
N ARG A 6 -35.07 69.91 28.12
CA ARG A 6 -36.42 70.49 27.81
C ARG A 6 -36.51 70.88 26.34
N LEU A 7 -37.47 70.39 25.65
CA LEU A 7 -38.80 70.91 25.32
C LEU A 7 -38.85 71.88 24.11
N LEU A 8 -39.71 71.54 23.24
CA LEU A 8 -40.72 72.27 22.43
C LEU A 8 -40.68 71.67 21.03
N GLY A 9 -41.67 71.00 20.42
CA GLY A 9 -43.09 71.33 20.39
C GLY A 9 -43.35 72.11 19.13
N LEU A 10 -43.79 71.45 18.04
CA LEU A 10 -44.83 72.06 17.18
C LEU A 10 -45.49 71.05 16.28
N SER A 11 -46.77 70.96 16.40
CA SER A 11 -47.71 70.25 15.59
C SER A 11 -47.85 70.82 14.18
N VAL A 12 -47.82 70.00 13.12
CA VAL A 12 -48.48 70.31 11.84
C VAL A 12 -49.01 68.94 11.26
N LEU A 13 -50.22 68.74 11.45
CA LEU A 13 -51.42 68.60 10.62
C LEU A 13 -51.19 67.85 9.26
N LEU A 14 -51.64 66.62 9.26
CA LEU A 14 -52.56 65.94 8.38
C LEU A 14 -52.52 66.31 6.89
N LEU A 15 -52.11 65.36 6.07
CA LEU A 15 -52.70 65.12 4.74
C LEU A 15 -52.56 63.63 4.38
N LEU A 16 -53.62 62.89 4.58
CA LEU A 16 -53.81 61.57 4.00
C LEU A 16 -53.89 61.68 2.47
N THR A 17 -52.88 61.19 1.77
CA THR A 17 -53.04 60.79 0.38
C THR A 17 -52.89 59.27 0.30
N THR A 18 -54.02 58.61 0.17
CA THR A 18 -54.13 57.21 -0.21
C THR A 18 -53.57 57.01 -1.62
N ALA A 19 -52.25 56.71 -1.71
CA ALA A 19 -51.67 56.21 -2.91
C ALA A 19 -51.92 54.70 -2.99
N CYS A 20 -52.94 54.28 -3.76
CA CYS A 20 -53.07 52.92 -4.21
C CYS A 20 -51.79 52.48 -4.92
N ALA A 21 -50.92 51.80 -4.21
CA ALA A 21 -49.80 51.09 -4.83
C ALA A 21 -50.39 49.97 -5.64
N ARG A 22 -50.62 50.22 -6.94
CA ARG A 22 -50.75 49.15 -7.92
C ARG A 22 -49.48 48.33 -7.92
N HIS A 23 -49.52 47.16 -7.36
CA HIS A 23 -48.52 46.16 -7.57
C HIS A 23 -48.41 45.92 -9.08
N PRO A 24 -47.26 46.11 -9.72
CA PRO A 24 -47.12 45.74 -11.10
C PRO A 24 -47.29 44.22 -11.16
N SER A 25 -48.44 43.79 -11.71
CA SER A 25 -48.58 42.42 -12.18
C SER A 25 -47.56 42.24 -13.30
N VAL A 26 -46.44 41.57 -12.98
CA VAL A 26 -45.49 41.12 -13.96
C VAL A 26 -46.22 40.14 -14.88
N SER A 27 -46.78 40.67 -15.96
CA SER A 27 -47.27 39.83 -17.09
C SER A 27 -46.05 39.09 -17.62
N ALA A 28 -45.91 37.84 -17.27
CA ALA A 28 -44.87 36.95 -17.79
C ALA A 28 -45.26 36.57 -19.24
N SER A 29 -45.08 37.49 -20.17
CA SER A 29 -45.15 37.25 -21.62
C SER A 29 -43.76 36.94 -22.15
N GLY A 30 -43.13 35.89 -21.56
CA GLY A 30 -41.89 35.31 -22.08
C GLY A 30 -42.20 34.10 -22.99
N PRO A 31 -41.28 33.73 -23.87
CA PRO A 31 -41.46 32.52 -24.68
C PRO A 31 -41.76 31.31 -23.82
N VAL A 32 -42.78 30.53 -24.21
CA VAL A 32 -43.16 29.28 -23.53
C VAL A 32 -42.33 28.18 -24.18
N PHE A 33 -41.57 27.44 -23.36
CA PHE A 33 -40.75 26.35 -23.84
C PHE A 33 -41.43 25.00 -23.62
N GLN A 34 -41.55 24.22 -24.69
CA GLN A 34 -41.91 22.81 -24.57
C GLN A 34 -40.64 22.02 -24.17
N VAL A 35 -40.64 21.37 -23.01
CA VAL A 35 -39.48 20.68 -22.48
C VAL A 35 -39.86 19.32 -21.89
N GLN A 36 -38.97 18.38 -22.02
CA GLN A 36 -39.10 17.10 -21.31
C GLN A 36 -38.68 17.28 -19.86
N VAL A 37 -39.46 16.71 -18.95
CA VAL A 37 -39.17 16.73 -17.51
C VAL A 37 -39.02 15.33 -16.96
N ALA A 38 -38.06 15.16 -16.07
CA ALA A 38 -37.80 13.89 -15.36
C ALA A 38 -37.79 14.12 -13.85
N PRO A 39 -38.35 13.19 -13.05
CA PRO A 39 -38.28 13.29 -11.60
C PRO A 39 -36.90 12.96 -11.09
N VAL A 40 -36.47 13.70 -10.07
CA VAL A 40 -35.29 13.38 -9.26
C VAL A 40 -35.62 12.17 -8.40
N ARG A 41 -34.93 11.07 -8.59
CA ARG A 41 -35.21 9.82 -7.87
C ARG A 41 -34.07 9.54 -6.86
N SER A 42 -34.45 9.13 -5.66
CA SER A 42 -33.50 8.56 -4.71
C SER A 42 -33.22 7.10 -5.10
N ARG A 43 -31.98 6.75 -5.21
CA ARG A 43 -31.53 5.36 -5.43
C ARG A 43 -30.39 5.02 -4.46
N LEU A 44 -30.38 3.79 -3.98
CA LEU A 44 -29.22 3.25 -3.28
C LEU A 44 -28.09 3.04 -4.29
N LEU A 45 -27.02 3.78 -4.11
CA LEU A 45 -25.82 3.64 -4.91
C LEU A 45 -24.69 3.13 -4.02
N THR A 46 -23.89 2.24 -4.57
CA THR A 46 -22.64 1.79 -3.96
C THR A 46 -21.50 2.56 -4.64
N PRO A 47 -21.07 3.70 -4.06
CA PRO A 47 -19.94 4.41 -4.64
C PRO A 47 -18.66 3.65 -4.37
N ASP A 48 -17.71 3.75 -5.30
CA ASP A 48 -16.36 3.25 -5.12
C ASP A 48 -15.50 4.36 -4.52
N VAL A 49 -14.73 4.03 -3.48
CA VAL A 49 -13.70 4.91 -2.93
C VAL A 49 -12.35 4.44 -3.44
N THR A 50 -11.67 5.31 -4.18
CA THR A 50 -10.33 5.03 -4.67
C THR A 50 -9.32 5.26 -3.56
N VAL A 51 -8.55 4.24 -3.25
CA VAL A 51 -7.49 4.27 -2.23
C VAL A 51 -6.14 4.01 -2.91
N PRO A 52 -5.11 4.81 -2.58
CA PRO A 52 -3.78 4.57 -3.12
C PRO A 52 -3.19 3.26 -2.57
N GLY A 53 -2.47 2.55 -3.42
CA GLY A 53 -1.72 1.36 -3.08
C GLY A 53 -0.40 1.33 -3.82
N ARG A 54 0.40 0.33 -3.53
CA ARG A 54 1.68 0.09 -4.18
C ARG A 54 1.79 -1.38 -4.60
N VAL A 55 2.28 -1.59 -5.80
CA VAL A 55 2.66 -2.93 -6.27
C VAL A 55 3.93 -3.35 -5.55
N THR A 56 3.91 -4.55 -4.97
CA THR A 56 5.07 -5.14 -4.30
C THR A 56 5.22 -6.59 -4.75
N ARG A 57 6.39 -7.17 -4.53
CA ARG A 57 6.59 -8.61 -4.69
C ARG A 57 6.41 -9.30 -3.35
N ARG A 58 5.90 -10.54 -3.39
CA ARG A 58 5.69 -11.34 -2.16
C ARG A 58 6.98 -11.53 -1.38
N HIS A 59 8.09 -11.73 -2.06
CA HIS A 59 9.42 -11.83 -1.46
C HIS A 59 10.20 -10.57 -1.77
N ASN A 60 10.64 -9.90 -0.74
CA ASN A 60 11.52 -8.73 -0.79
C ASN A 60 12.57 -8.89 0.29
N ALA A 61 13.82 -9.08 -0.11
CA ALA A 61 14.94 -9.25 0.79
C ALA A 61 16.00 -8.19 0.53
N LEU A 62 16.38 -7.48 1.59
CA LEU A 62 17.56 -6.64 1.62
C LEU A 62 18.71 -7.47 2.14
N LEU A 63 19.59 -7.92 1.23
CA LEU A 63 20.75 -8.73 1.57
C LEU A 63 21.87 -7.82 2.02
N ALA A 64 22.32 -8.01 3.26
CA ALA A 64 23.37 -7.23 3.88
C ALA A 64 24.61 -8.08 4.14
N SER A 65 25.76 -7.42 4.24
CA SER A 65 27.00 -8.08 4.62
C SER A 65 26.98 -8.46 6.11
N ARG A 66 27.32 -9.71 6.43
CA ARG A 66 27.52 -10.13 7.83
C ARG A 66 28.93 -9.81 8.33
N ARG A 67 29.85 -9.52 7.42
CA ARG A 67 31.28 -9.29 7.71
C ARG A 67 31.76 -8.00 7.07
N GLY A 68 32.78 -7.39 7.66
CA GLY A 68 33.54 -6.34 7.00
C GLY A 68 34.47 -6.90 5.93
N GLY A 69 34.69 -6.15 4.86
CA GLY A 69 35.64 -6.52 3.82
C GLY A 69 35.37 -5.84 2.48
N PHE A 70 36.38 -5.93 1.59
CA PHE A 70 36.24 -5.44 0.23
C PHE A 70 35.42 -6.40 -0.64
N ILE A 71 34.63 -5.85 -1.53
CA ILE A 71 33.90 -6.62 -2.54
C ILE A 71 34.84 -7.05 -3.64
N THR A 72 35.14 -8.35 -3.71
CA THR A 72 36.03 -8.94 -4.71
C THR A 72 35.28 -9.30 -6.00
N ALA A 73 34.01 -9.70 -5.89
CA ALA A 73 33.15 -10.00 -7.04
C ALA A 73 31.71 -9.59 -6.78
N SER A 74 31.05 -9.08 -7.81
CA SER A 74 29.64 -8.73 -7.78
C SER A 74 28.97 -9.08 -9.12
N PRO A 75 28.71 -10.38 -9.40
CA PRO A 75 28.11 -10.83 -10.65
C PRO A 75 26.65 -10.40 -10.80
N ALA A 76 25.96 -10.08 -9.70
CA ALA A 76 24.59 -9.59 -9.72
C ALA A 76 24.54 -8.16 -10.25
N LYS A 77 23.89 -7.96 -11.40
CA LYS A 77 23.58 -6.64 -11.96
C LYS A 77 22.13 -6.27 -11.66
N ALA A 78 21.86 -5.01 -11.34
CA ALA A 78 20.50 -4.49 -11.21
C ALA A 78 19.73 -4.75 -12.52
N GLY A 79 18.44 -5.11 -12.41
CA GLY A 79 17.60 -5.49 -13.55
C GLY A 79 17.74 -6.95 -14.01
N ARG A 80 18.67 -7.73 -13.47
CA ARG A 80 18.85 -9.13 -13.87
C ARG A 80 18.04 -10.10 -13.00
N HIS A 81 17.43 -11.10 -13.64
CA HIS A 81 16.83 -12.24 -12.95
C HIS A 81 17.89 -13.24 -12.51
N VAL A 82 17.74 -13.75 -11.30
CA VAL A 82 18.63 -14.75 -10.69
C VAL A 82 17.84 -15.92 -10.14
N GLN A 83 18.44 -17.10 -10.15
CA GLN A 83 17.86 -18.31 -9.54
C GLN A 83 18.20 -18.36 -8.04
N LYS A 84 17.40 -19.13 -7.27
CA LYS A 84 17.73 -19.45 -5.88
C LYS A 84 19.15 -20.07 -5.81
N GLY A 85 19.98 -19.61 -4.85
CA GLY A 85 21.35 -20.07 -4.66
C GLY A 85 22.38 -19.36 -5.55
N ALA A 86 21.97 -18.58 -6.55
CA ALA A 86 22.91 -17.83 -7.41
C ALA A 86 23.80 -16.90 -6.59
N LEU A 87 25.09 -16.85 -6.93
CA LEU A 87 26.07 -15.97 -6.30
C LEU A 87 25.77 -14.52 -6.68
N LEU A 88 25.59 -13.65 -5.70
CA LEU A 88 25.30 -12.25 -5.90
C LEU A 88 26.48 -11.33 -5.63
N VAL A 89 27.15 -11.53 -4.49
CA VAL A 89 28.27 -10.70 -4.04
C VAL A 89 29.26 -11.57 -3.26
N VAL A 90 30.54 -11.24 -3.37
CA VAL A 90 31.64 -11.86 -2.58
C VAL A 90 32.35 -10.76 -1.81
N VAL A 91 32.42 -10.91 -0.48
CA VAL A 91 33.00 -9.92 0.44
C VAL A 91 34.12 -10.54 1.26
N GLY A 92 35.33 -9.98 1.19
CA GLY A 92 36.46 -10.34 2.07
C GLY A 92 36.82 -11.83 2.01
N GLN A 93 36.69 -12.49 0.86
CA GLN A 93 36.87 -13.95 0.72
C GLN A 93 38.29 -14.40 1.10
N ALA A 94 39.33 -13.68 0.66
CA ALA A 94 40.72 -14.09 0.90
C ALA A 94 41.06 -14.19 2.39
N SER A 95 40.64 -13.23 3.20
CA SER A 95 40.87 -13.27 4.65
C SER A 95 40.12 -14.42 5.32
N ALA A 96 38.91 -14.73 4.86
CA ALA A 96 38.11 -15.83 5.39
C ALA A 96 38.70 -17.20 5.01
N GLU A 97 39.28 -17.32 3.83
CA GLU A 97 40.01 -18.52 3.39
C GLU A 97 41.28 -18.75 4.19
N ALA A 98 42.05 -17.69 4.48
CA ALA A 98 43.23 -17.79 5.33
C ALA A 98 42.90 -18.27 6.74
N VAL A 99 41.86 -17.72 7.36
CA VAL A 99 41.36 -18.17 8.70
C VAL A 99 40.88 -19.63 8.67
N LEU A 100 40.20 -20.05 7.60
CA LEU A 100 39.77 -21.44 7.44
C LEU A 100 40.97 -22.39 7.29
N SER A 101 41.98 -22.02 6.52
CA SER A 101 43.24 -22.82 6.39
C SER A 101 43.91 -22.98 7.75
N GLN A 102 44.12 -21.87 8.48
CA GLN A 102 44.72 -21.91 9.81
C GLN A 102 43.92 -22.81 10.79
N ALA A 103 42.60 -22.72 10.79
CA ALA A 103 41.75 -23.56 11.63
C ALA A 103 41.80 -25.04 11.24
N ARG A 104 41.93 -25.33 9.94
CA ARG A 104 42.16 -26.70 9.43
C ARG A 104 43.48 -27.28 9.92
N ASP A 105 44.56 -26.53 9.83
CA ASP A 105 45.89 -26.96 10.23
C ASP A 105 45.95 -27.23 11.74
N ARG A 106 45.35 -26.37 12.56
CA ARG A 106 45.19 -26.59 14.01
C ARG A 106 44.42 -27.89 14.31
N ARG A 107 43.34 -28.18 13.54
CA ARG A 107 42.57 -29.41 13.73
C ARG A 107 43.38 -30.64 13.37
N ILE A 108 44.18 -30.58 12.30
CA ILE A 108 45.05 -31.70 11.88
C ILE A 108 46.07 -31.99 12.99
N ALA A 109 46.71 -30.95 13.58
CA ALA A 109 47.66 -31.11 14.67
C ALA A 109 47.01 -31.75 15.90
N ALA A 110 45.85 -31.21 16.36
CA ALA A 110 45.12 -31.75 17.52
C ALA A 110 44.66 -33.19 17.32
N GLN A 111 44.29 -33.57 16.05
CA GLN A 111 43.91 -34.95 15.73
C GLN A 111 45.13 -35.91 15.80
N ALA A 112 46.34 -35.46 15.42
CA ALA A 112 47.57 -36.24 15.59
C ALA A 112 47.89 -36.46 17.04
N ASP A 113 47.83 -35.39 17.88
CA ASP A 113 48.06 -35.45 19.32
C ASP A 113 47.05 -36.42 20.01
N LEU A 114 45.76 -36.36 19.62
CA LEU A 114 44.76 -37.28 20.14
C LEU A 114 45.07 -38.73 19.75
N THR A 115 45.51 -38.94 18.51
CA THR A 115 45.81 -40.29 18.00
C THR A 115 46.97 -40.91 18.80
N GLU A 116 48.01 -40.16 19.08
CA GLU A 116 49.16 -40.56 19.88
C GLU A 116 48.74 -40.81 21.32
N ALA A 117 48.10 -39.83 21.98
CA ALA A 117 47.67 -39.95 23.38
C ALA A 117 46.71 -41.16 23.58
N ARG A 118 45.81 -41.42 22.63
CA ARG A 118 44.92 -42.56 22.65
C ARG A 118 45.66 -43.90 22.52
N ALA A 119 46.71 -43.96 21.73
CA ALA A 119 47.54 -45.16 21.58
C ALA A 119 48.32 -45.42 22.85
N GLN A 120 48.87 -44.39 23.51
CA GLN A 120 49.53 -44.50 24.80
C GLN A 120 48.58 -44.92 25.92
N ASP A 121 47.41 -44.31 26.01
CA ASP A 121 46.38 -44.63 27.01
C ASP A 121 45.99 -46.13 26.92
N ARG A 122 45.74 -46.62 25.72
CA ARG A 122 45.39 -48.04 25.49
C ARG A 122 46.53 -48.98 25.94
N ARG A 123 47.78 -48.63 25.66
CA ARG A 123 48.96 -49.42 26.04
C ARG A 123 49.11 -49.46 27.56
N TYR A 124 49.05 -48.29 28.20
CA TYR A 124 49.19 -48.19 29.65
C TYR A 124 47.99 -48.83 30.41
N HIS A 125 46.80 -48.80 29.82
CA HIS A 125 45.64 -49.50 30.39
C HIS A 125 45.87 -51.01 30.47
N VAL A 126 46.48 -51.64 29.47
CA VAL A 126 46.82 -53.06 29.50
C VAL A 126 47.91 -53.33 30.58
N LEU A 127 48.99 -52.57 30.57
CA LEU A 127 50.11 -52.72 31.52
C LEU A 127 49.63 -52.51 32.98
N TYR A 128 48.72 -51.61 33.21
CA TYR A 128 48.09 -51.39 34.51
C TYR A 128 47.28 -52.62 34.97
N ARG A 129 46.51 -53.21 34.09
CA ARG A 129 45.75 -54.42 34.38
C ARG A 129 46.65 -55.64 34.66
N GLU A 130 47.82 -55.67 34.07
CA GLU A 130 48.83 -56.69 34.30
C GLU A 130 49.73 -56.44 35.53
N GLY A 131 49.50 -55.32 36.23
CA GLY A 131 50.26 -54.90 37.41
C GLY A 131 51.69 -54.39 37.11
N VAL A 132 52.01 -54.11 35.86
CA VAL A 132 53.34 -53.66 35.41
C VAL A 132 53.62 -52.18 35.68
N VAL A 133 52.60 -51.33 35.69
CA VAL A 133 52.69 -49.89 35.95
C VAL A 133 51.82 -49.50 37.15
N SER A 134 52.19 -48.41 37.85
CA SER A 134 51.43 -47.89 39.00
C SER A 134 50.15 -47.18 38.55
N THR A 135 49.20 -47.09 39.49
CA THR A 135 47.94 -46.32 39.29
C THR A 135 48.26 -44.87 38.88
N HIS A 136 49.25 -44.23 39.51
CA HIS A 136 49.60 -42.86 39.24
C HIS A 136 50.15 -42.65 37.79
N GLU A 137 50.93 -43.60 37.30
CA GLU A 137 51.43 -43.57 35.93
C GLU A 137 50.30 -43.72 34.91
N TYR A 138 49.40 -44.69 35.12
CA TYR A 138 48.21 -44.85 34.26
C TYR A 138 47.35 -43.61 34.27
N GLU A 139 47.01 -43.07 35.44
CA GLU A 139 46.15 -41.88 35.56
C GLU A 139 46.78 -40.66 34.87
N THR A 140 48.10 -40.56 34.89
CA THR A 140 48.83 -39.48 34.24
C THR A 140 48.68 -39.57 32.69
N VAL A 141 48.81 -40.78 32.12
CA VAL A 141 48.62 -41.02 30.69
C VAL A 141 47.16 -40.86 30.30
N HIS A 142 46.24 -41.39 31.11
CA HIS A 142 44.84 -41.24 30.89
C HIS A 142 44.37 -39.77 30.88
N ARG A 143 44.88 -38.97 31.77
CA ARG A 143 44.64 -37.52 31.81
C ARG A 143 45.15 -36.82 30.55
N ARG A 144 46.34 -37.22 30.04
CA ARG A 144 46.84 -36.71 28.73
C ARG A 144 45.88 -37.02 27.59
N TYR A 145 45.36 -38.26 27.53
CA TYR A 145 44.37 -38.64 26.53
C TYR A 145 43.11 -37.78 26.64
N LEU A 146 42.59 -37.52 27.85
CA LEU A 146 41.39 -36.67 28.02
C LEU A 146 41.67 -35.21 27.59
N ILE A 147 42.84 -34.67 27.87
CA ILE A 147 43.25 -33.33 27.45
C ILE A 147 43.35 -33.26 25.91
N ALA A 148 44.00 -34.25 25.29
CA ALA A 148 44.15 -34.30 23.84
C ALA A 148 42.79 -34.44 23.13
N ARG A 149 41.89 -35.21 23.70
CA ARG A 149 40.50 -35.36 23.23
C ARG A 149 39.75 -34.02 23.25
N ALA A 150 39.79 -33.32 24.40
CA ALA A 150 39.17 -32.00 24.54
C ALA A 150 39.81 -30.99 23.57
N GLY A 151 41.12 -31.07 23.35
CA GLY A 151 41.82 -30.25 22.37
C GLY A 151 41.38 -30.45 20.92
N GLU A 152 41.14 -31.72 20.50
CA GLU A 152 40.61 -32.04 19.17
C GLU A 152 39.17 -31.54 19.03
N GLU A 153 38.30 -31.76 20.02
CA GLU A 153 36.90 -31.27 20.01
C GLU A 153 36.86 -29.74 19.88
N ALA A 154 37.73 -29.02 20.61
CA ALA A 154 37.85 -27.55 20.50
C ALA A 154 38.36 -27.10 19.12
N ALA A 155 39.37 -27.77 18.57
CA ALA A 155 39.92 -27.47 17.25
C ALA A 155 38.88 -27.76 16.13
N ALA A 156 38.12 -28.85 16.24
CA ALA A 156 37.03 -29.19 15.34
C ALA A 156 35.92 -28.13 15.35
N ALA A 157 35.52 -27.65 16.53
CA ALA A 157 34.57 -26.54 16.67
C ALA A 157 35.11 -25.23 16.03
N GLY A 158 36.38 -24.92 16.24
CA GLY A 158 37.03 -23.76 15.63
C GLY A 158 37.07 -23.85 14.09
N TRP A 159 37.35 -25.00 13.54
CA TRP A 159 37.28 -25.23 12.08
C TRP A 159 35.87 -25.10 11.53
N ALA A 160 34.86 -25.64 12.21
CA ALA A 160 33.46 -25.51 11.84
C ALA A 160 33.02 -24.04 11.83
N ALA A 161 33.42 -23.27 12.83
CA ALA A 161 33.16 -21.82 12.90
C ALA A 161 33.83 -21.04 11.75
N ALA A 162 35.10 -21.36 11.44
CA ALA A 162 35.79 -20.74 10.32
C ALA A 162 35.16 -21.06 8.96
N ARG A 163 34.67 -22.32 8.78
CA ARG A 163 33.95 -22.75 7.59
C ARG A 163 32.61 -22.00 7.42
N ALA A 164 31.86 -21.84 8.50
CA ALA A 164 30.63 -21.06 8.51
C ALA A 164 30.90 -19.58 8.17
N ASN A 165 31.97 -19.03 8.69
CA ASN A 165 32.41 -17.67 8.40
C ASN A 165 32.78 -17.47 6.92
N LEU A 166 33.42 -18.43 6.26
CA LEU A 166 33.70 -18.37 4.82
C LEU A 166 32.39 -18.42 4.01
N ALA A 167 31.40 -19.19 4.45
CA ALA A 167 30.10 -19.21 3.78
C ALA A 167 29.40 -17.82 3.78
N TYR A 168 29.60 -17.03 4.83
CA TYR A 168 29.09 -15.65 4.90
C TYR A 168 29.83 -14.67 3.98
N ALA A 169 31.02 -15.00 3.50
CA ALA A 169 31.70 -14.20 2.49
C ALA A 169 31.04 -14.26 1.11
N ARG A 170 30.25 -15.29 0.85
CA ARG A 170 29.57 -15.53 -0.43
C ARG A 170 28.07 -15.33 -0.28
N ILE A 171 27.57 -14.13 -0.60
CA ILE A 171 26.15 -13.79 -0.52
C ILE A 171 25.43 -14.39 -1.71
N ARG A 172 24.45 -15.27 -1.43
CA ARG A 172 23.65 -15.97 -2.43
C ARG A 172 22.19 -15.57 -2.36
N ALA A 173 21.47 -15.74 -3.48
CA ALA A 173 20.05 -15.48 -3.59
C ALA A 173 19.23 -16.48 -2.74
N PRO A 174 18.42 -16.04 -1.76
CA PRO A 174 17.60 -16.93 -0.94
C PRO A 174 16.39 -17.49 -1.72
N PHE A 175 15.96 -16.82 -2.77
CA PHE A 175 14.89 -17.22 -3.69
C PHE A 175 15.18 -16.73 -5.11
N ALA A 176 14.48 -17.28 -6.09
CA ALA A 176 14.55 -16.83 -7.48
C ALA A 176 13.82 -15.48 -7.62
N GLY A 177 14.45 -14.50 -8.26
CA GLY A 177 13.87 -13.17 -8.38
C GLY A 177 14.69 -12.20 -9.22
N LEU A 178 14.27 -10.95 -9.20
CA LEU A 178 14.91 -9.81 -9.86
C LEU A 178 15.81 -9.08 -8.87
N VAL A 179 17.03 -8.81 -9.26
CA VAL A 179 17.91 -7.88 -8.54
C VAL A 179 17.37 -6.47 -8.77
N ALA A 180 16.62 -5.95 -7.79
CA ALA A 180 16.01 -4.62 -7.92
C ALA A 180 17.04 -3.50 -7.78
N GLU A 181 18.00 -3.68 -6.88
CA GLU A 181 19.01 -2.66 -6.60
C GLU A 181 20.32 -3.29 -6.11
N ARG A 182 21.42 -2.65 -6.44
CA ARG A 182 22.76 -2.98 -5.96
C ARG A 182 23.37 -1.73 -5.33
N PHE A 183 23.67 -1.80 -4.04
CA PHE A 183 24.15 -0.66 -3.25
C PHE A 183 25.67 -0.47 -3.34
N LEU A 184 26.43 -1.58 -3.45
CA LEU A 184 27.88 -1.55 -3.48
C LEU A 184 28.44 -2.29 -4.71
N HIS A 185 29.60 -1.86 -5.17
CA HIS A 185 30.27 -2.36 -6.36
C HIS A 185 31.57 -3.07 -6.02
N ARG A 186 32.13 -3.81 -6.98
CA ARG A 186 33.47 -4.41 -6.87
C ARG A 186 34.49 -3.32 -6.51
N GLY A 187 35.37 -3.60 -5.55
CA GLY A 187 36.35 -2.67 -4.99
C GLY A 187 35.84 -1.82 -3.83
N GLY A 188 34.51 -1.72 -3.63
CA GLY A 188 33.95 -1.03 -2.47
C GLY A 188 34.12 -1.81 -1.18
N PHE A 189 34.15 -1.11 -0.04
CA PHE A 189 34.23 -1.72 1.28
C PHE A 189 32.81 -1.87 1.86
N ALA A 190 32.46 -3.09 2.24
CA ALA A 190 31.22 -3.39 2.95
C ALA A 190 31.50 -3.50 4.45
N ALA A 191 30.89 -2.63 5.25
CA ALA A 191 30.88 -2.80 6.70
C ALA A 191 29.89 -3.91 7.12
N PRO A 192 30.02 -4.50 8.31
CA PRO A 192 28.98 -5.39 8.85
C PRO A 192 27.63 -4.68 8.91
N GLY A 193 26.57 -5.32 8.41
CA GLY A 193 25.23 -4.73 8.31
C GLY A 193 24.98 -3.87 7.06
N ALA A 194 26.02 -3.52 6.29
CA ALA A 194 25.85 -2.70 5.08
C ALA A 194 24.98 -3.42 4.04
N PRO A 195 23.97 -2.74 3.47
CA PRO A 195 23.15 -3.31 2.41
C PRO A 195 23.96 -3.53 1.14
N LEU A 196 23.81 -4.68 0.51
CA LEU A 196 24.53 -5.07 -0.69
C LEU A 196 23.63 -5.14 -1.91
N VAL A 197 22.51 -5.86 -1.79
CA VAL A 197 21.58 -6.14 -2.89
C VAL A 197 20.16 -6.20 -2.35
N ARG A 198 19.22 -5.55 -3.05
CA ARG A 198 17.80 -5.76 -2.85
C ARG A 198 17.28 -6.73 -3.90
N LEU A 199 16.80 -7.88 -3.43
CA LEU A 199 16.24 -8.94 -4.26
C LEU A 199 14.74 -8.99 -4.08
N VAL A 200 13.99 -8.94 -5.18
CA VAL A 200 12.52 -9.04 -5.18
C VAL A 200 12.07 -10.24 -6.01
N GLY A 201 11.09 -10.98 -5.52
CA GLY A 201 10.66 -12.20 -6.18
C GLY A 201 9.24 -12.63 -5.81
N GLY A 202 8.80 -13.73 -6.41
CA GLY A 202 7.46 -14.25 -6.23
C GLY A 202 6.38 -13.46 -7.00
N ALA A 203 5.12 -13.75 -6.70
CA ALA A 203 3.98 -13.09 -7.32
C ALA A 203 3.92 -11.61 -6.96
N ALA A 204 3.48 -10.80 -7.93
CA ALA A 204 3.13 -9.40 -7.67
C ALA A 204 1.86 -9.35 -6.81
N GLU A 205 1.86 -8.51 -5.81
CA GLU A 205 0.71 -8.19 -4.97
C GLU A 205 0.57 -6.67 -4.83
N ILE A 206 -0.63 -6.21 -4.53
CA ILE A 206 -0.85 -4.80 -4.20
C ILE A 206 -1.01 -4.71 -2.70
N ARG A 207 -0.30 -3.77 -2.09
CA ARG A 207 -0.50 -3.38 -0.69
C ARG A 207 -1.16 -2.02 -0.65
N THR A 208 -2.26 -1.93 0.08
CA THR A 208 -2.98 -0.69 0.31
C THR A 208 -3.45 -0.62 1.75
N ALA A 209 -3.69 0.58 2.23
CA ALA A 209 -4.17 0.82 3.58
C ALA A 209 -5.56 1.47 3.51
N VAL A 210 -6.56 0.84 4.11
CA VAL A 210 -7.96 1.29 4.05
C VAL A 210 -8.45 1.76 5.42
N ALA A 211 -9.30 2.77 5.44
CA ALA A 211 -9.96 3.20 6.66
C ALA A 211 -10.95 2.14 7.17
N ASN A 212 -11.23 2.13 8.47
CA ASN A 212 -12.11 1.16 9.14
C ASN A 212 -13.50 1.04 8.47
N ARG A 213 -14.05 2.15 7.92
CA ARG A 213 -15.33 2.13 7.20
C ARG A 213 -15.32 1.23 5.95
N ILE A 214 -14.19 1.13 5.25
CA ILE A 214 -14.01 0.26 4.09
C ILE A 214 -13.73 -1.17 4.57
N TYR A 215 -12.84 -1.32 5.56
CA TYR A 215 -12.46 -2.61 6.13
C TYR A 215 -13.66 -3.45 6.57
N ARG A 216 -14.69 -2.82 7.18
CA ARG A 216 -15.91 -3.51 7.64
C ARG A 216 -16.83 -4.02 6.53
N VAL A 217 -16.67 -3.50 5.32
CA VAL A 217 -17.54 -3.83 4.17
C VAL A 217 -16.93 -4.92 3.30
N ILE A 218 -15.63 -4.87 3.08
CA ILE A 218 -14.92 -5.79 2.19
C ILE A 218 -14.67 -7.16 2.85
N ARG A 219 -14.46 -8.19 2.03
CA ARG A 219 -14.18 -9.56 2.47
C ARG A 219 -12.99 -10.15 1.70
N ILE A 220 -12.30 -11.10 2.33
CA ILE A 220 -11.27 -11.91 1.64
C ILE A 220 -11.97 -12.69 0.52
N GLY A 221 -11.33 -12.73 -0.64
CA GLY A 221 -11.84 -13.39 -1.84
C GLY A 221 -12.59 -12.47 -2.80
N GLU A 222 -13.03 -11.29 -2.35
CA GLU A 222 -13.67 -10.30 -3.21
C GLU A 222 -12.71 -9.77 -4.29
N THR A 223 -13.28 -9.48 -5.45
CA THR A 223 -12.56 -8.89 -6.57
C THR A 223 -12.85 -7.40 -6.64
N VAL A 224 -11.80 -6.61 -6.73
CA VAL A 224 -11.87 -5.15 -6.81
C VAL A 224 -11.11 -4.65 -8.04
N THR A 225 -11.56 -3.52 -8.56
CA THR A 225 -10.94 -2.89 -9.71
C THR A 225 -9.71 -2.09 -9.27
N VAL A 226 -8.59 -2.33 -9.96
CA VAL A 226 -7.32 -1.65 -9.68
C VAL A 226 -6.77 -1.05 -10.97
N SER A 227 -6.36 0.20 -10.91
CA SER A 227 -5.64 0.87 -12.00
C SER A 227 -4.16 1.00 -11.63
N VAL A 228 -3.27 0.52 -12.53
CA VAL A 228 -1.81 0.65 -12.39
C VAL A 228 -1.25 1.14 -13.72
N SER A 229 -0.55 2.26 -13.70
CA SER A 229 0.07 2.86 -14.91
C SER A 229 -0.91 2.96 -16.10
N GLY A 230 -2.16 3.38 -15.84
CA GLY A 230 -3.20 3.55 -16.85
C GLY A 230 -3.90 2.26 -17.32
N ARG A 231 -3.49 1.10 -16.84
CA ARG A 231 -4.13 -0.20 -17.12
C ARG A 231 -5.00 -0.64 -15.96
N THR A 232 -6.17 -1.20 -16.28
CA THR A 232 -7.13 -1.70 -15.30
C THR A 232 -6.99 -3.22 -15.13
N TYR A 233 -7.00 -3.65 -13.87
CA TYR A 233 -6.92 -5.06 -13.47
C TYR A 233 -8.07 -5.38 -12.52
N GLN A 234 -8.50 -6.64 -12.53
CA GLN A 234 -9.39 -7.20 -11.52
C GLN A 234 -8.52 -7.95 -10.50
N ALA A 235 -8.30 -7.35 -9.34
CA ALA A 235 -7.47 -7.93 -8.30
C ALA A 235 -8.32 -8.52 -7.18
N ARG A 236 -7.90 -9.68 -6.65
CA ARG A 236 -8.61 -10.37 -5.56
C ARG A 236 -8.00 -10.05 -4.22
N ILE A 237 -8.81 -9.74 -3.23
CA ILE A 237 -8.39 -9.56 -1.84
C ILE A 237 -7.92 -10.91 -1.29
N THR A 238 -6.64 -11.01 -0.92
CA THR A 238 -6.04 -12.26 -0.41
C THR A 238 -5.75 -12.20 1.08
N ARG A 239 -5.55 -11.01 1.63
CA ARG A 239 -5.27 -10.83 3.05
C ARG A 239 -5.82 -9.51 3.54
N MET A 240 -6.38 -9.55 4.74
CA MET A 240 -6.82 -8.40 5.51
C MET A 240 -6.14 -8.47 6.88
N VAL A 241 -5.51 -7.39 7.31
CA VAL A 241 -4.86 -7.31 8.62
C VAL A 241 -5.83 -6.63 9.58
N ASP A 242 -6.26 -7.35 10.61
CA ASP A 242 -7.25 -6.85 11.57
C ASP A 242 -6.68 -5.74 12.46
N ALA A 243 -5.39 -5.81 12.79
CA ALA A 243 -4.73 -4.76 13.54
C ALA A 243 -4.63 -3.47 12.72
N ALA A 244 -5.26 -2.41 13.21
CA ALA A 244 -5.11 -1.08 12.62
C ALA A 244 -3.74 -0.50 12.95
N ASN A 245 -3.18 0.24 12.01
CA ASN A 245 -1.97 1.05 12.26
C ASN A 245 -2.33 2.17 13.26
N PRO A 246 -1.68 2.26 14.43
CA PRO A 246 -2.06 3.21 15.47
C PRO A 246 -1.89 4.68 15.10
N SER A 247 -0.97 4.99 14.17
CA SER A 247 -0.74 6.37 13.74
C SER A 247 -1.72 6.85 12.66
N THR A 248 -2.29 5.95 11.86
CA THR A 248 -3.16 6.33 10.72
C THR A 248 -4.59 5.83 10.86
N GLY A 249 -4.88 4.91 11.79
CA GLY A 249 -6.19 4.26 11.95
C GLY A 249 -6.61 3.41 10.75
N THR A 250 -5.65 2.97 9.93
CA THR A 250 -5.92 2.20 8.70
C THR A 250 -5.51 0.75 8.84
N HIS A 251 -6.18 -0.14 8.08
CA HIS A 251 -5.91 -1.57 8.00
C HIS A 251 -5.18 -1.91 6.70
N GLU A 252 -4.15 -2.73 6.78
CA GLU A 252 -3.44 -3.22 5.58
C GLU A 252 -4.27 -4.27 4.86
N ILE A 253 -4.43 -4.07 3.55
CA ILE A 253 -5.08 -5.01 2.65
C ILE A 253 -4.07 -5.43 1.58
N ARG A 254 -4.03 -6.74 1.28
CA ARG A 254 -3.25 -7.28 0.19
C ARG A 254 -4.15 -7.88 -0.87
N LEU A 255 -3.81 -7.56 -2.12
CA LEU A 255 -4.56 -8.04 -3.28
C LEU A 255 -3.60 -8.76 -4.22
N ALA A 256 -4.06 -9.85 -4.79
CA ALA A 256 -3.35 -10.57 -5.84
C ALA A 256 -3.85 -10.15 -7.21
N PHE A 257 -2.93 -10.00 -8.16
CA PHE A 257 -3.26 -9.86 -9.56
C PHE A 257 -3.78 -11.20 -10.14
N PRO A 258 -4.59 -11.18 -11.20
CA PRO A 258 -4.96 -12.38 -11.91
C PRO A 258 -3.71 -13.11 -12.43
N ALA A 259 -3.81 -14.44 -12.54
CA ALA A 259 -2.69 -15.28 -12.98
C ALA A 259 -2.24 -14.97 -14.42
N ALA A 260 -3.19 -14.59 -15.28
CA ALA A 260 -2.95 -14.23 -16.66
C ALA A 260 -2.86 -12.71 -16.84
N GLY A 261 -1.95 -12.25 -17.71
CA GLY A 261 -1.81 -10.86 -18.11
C GLY A 261 -0.46 -10.22 -17.77
N PRO A 262 -0.21 -9.01 -18.27
CA PRO A 262 1.04 -8.29 -18.04
C PRO A 262 1.19 -7.95 -16.55
N ARG A 263 2.39 -8.22 -16.01
CA ARG A 263 2.69 -7.99 -14.60
C ARG A 263 3.22 -6.58 -14.41
N PRO A 264 2.60 -5.76 -13.55
CA PRO A 264 3.12 -4.43 -13.25
C PRO A 264 4.52 -4.49 -12.62
N ALA A 265 5.26 -3.39 -12.80
CA ALA A 265 6.58 -3.22 -12.19
C ALA A 265 6.48 -3.18 -10.66
N ASP A 266 7.50 -3.70 -9.98
CA ASP A 266 7.64 -3.53 -8.53
C ASP A 266 7.78 -2.04 -8.18
N GLY A 267 7.11 -1.61 -7.12
CA GLY A 267 7.09 -0.21 -6.69
C GLY A 267 6.08 0.68 -7.42
N ALA A 268 5.40 0.21 -8.48
CA ALA A 268 4.40 1.01 -9.20
C ALA A 268 3.23 1.42 -8.28
N PHE A 269 2.71 2.64 -8.50
CA PHE A 269 1.50 3.10 -7.82
C PHE A 269 0.27 2.41 -8.38
N ALA A 270 -0.63 2.05 -7.49
CA ALA A 270 -1.93 1.45 -7.81
C ALA A 270 -3.04 2.31 -7.21
N ALA A 271 -4.11 2.52 -7.98
CA ALA A 271 -5.36 3.09 -7.50
C ALA A 271 -6.39 1.97 -7.36
N VAL A 272 -6.79 1.66 -6.13
CA VAL A 272 -7.69 0.54 -5.81
C VAL A 272 -9.07 1.09 -5.51
N ALA A 273 -10.08 0.68 -6.28
CA ALA A 273 -11.46 1.08 -6.09
C ALA A 273 -12.18 0.08 -5.17
N PHE A 274 -12.46 0.49 -3.95
CA PHE A 274 -13.18 -0.33 -2.99
C PHE A 274 -14.64 0.07 -2.92
N PRO A 275 -15.59 -0.88 -2.90
CA PRO A 275 -17.00 -0.59 -2.65
C PRO A 275 -17.18 -0.09 -1.22
N VAL A 276 -18.04 0.91 -1.05
CA VAL A 276 -18.48 1.34 0.28
C VAL A 276 -19.96 0.99 0.47
N ARG A 277 -20.46 1.13 1.69
CA ARG A 277 -21.86 0.82 1.96
C ARG A 277 -22.79 1.61 1.03
N PRO A 278 -23.82 0.96 0.48
CA PRO A 278 -24.85 1.64 -0.29
C PRO A 278 -25.42 2.79 0.51
N ALA A 279 -25.50 3.96 -0.10
CA ALA A 279 -26.13 5.14 0.48
C ALA A 279 -27.19 5.68 -0.48
N PRO A 280 -28.32 6.24 0.03
CA PRO A 280 -29.28 6.90 -0.80
C PRO A 280 -28.63 8.10 -1.48
N ALA A 281 -28.74 8.17 -2.79
CA ALA A 281 -28.22 9.25 -3.59
C ALA A 281 -29.28 9.71 -4.59
N LEU A 282 -29.36 11.02 -4.81
CA LEU A 282 -30.26 11.60 -5.80
C LEU A 282 -29.67 11.41 -7.20
N VAL A 283 -30.43 10.86 -8.10
CA VAL A 283 -29.99 10.55 -9.45
C VAL A 283 -30.82 11.32 -10.44
N ILE A 284 -30.14 12.00 -11.38
CA ILE A 284 -30.75 12.76 -12.47
C ILE A 284 -30.22 12.23 -13.82
N PRO A 285 -31.00 12.41 -14.91
CA PRO A 285 -30.48 12.16 -16.25
C PRO A 285 -29.27 13.06 -16.54
N LYS A 286 -28.23 12.52 -17.18
CA LYS A 286 -27.05 13.33 -17.58
C LYS A 286 -27.42 14.51 -18.50
N ALA A 287 -28.44 14.30 -19.32
CA ALA A 287 -28.97 15.32 -20.24
C ALA A 287 -29.70 16.50 -19.53
N ALA A 288 -29.98 16.40 -18.24
CA ALA A 288 -30.53 17.52 -17.45
C ALA A 288 -29.41 18.44 -16.93
N LEU A 289 -28.15 18.00 -16.93
CA LEU A 289 -27.03 18.76 -16.40
C LEU A 289 -26.53 19.78 -17.45
N VAL A 290 -26.55 21.04 -17.07
CA VAL A 290 -26.03 22.16 -17.90
C VAL A 290 -24.97 22.93 -17.14
N ARG A 291 -24.14 23.67 -17.87
CA ARG A 291 -23.21 24.62 -17.29
C ARG A 291 -23.61 26.04 -17.65
N ARG A 292 -23.75 26.90 -16.60
CA ARG A 292 -24.00 28.34 -16.74
C ARG A 292 -23.00 29.11 -15.90
N ALA A 293 -22.42 30.14 -16.48
CA ALA A 293 -21.40 30.96 -15.82
C ALA A 293 -20.34 30.13 -15.06
N GLY A 294 -19.87 29.04 -15.66
CA GLY A 294 -18.87 28.14 -15.07
C GLY A 294 -19.43 27.14 -14.03
N GLN A 295 -20.67 27.28 -13.60
CA GLN A 295 -21.30 26.40 -12.60
C GLN A 295 -22.13 25.30 -13.26
N ALA A 296 -22.00 24.06 -12.75
CA ALA A 296 -22.86 22.96 -13.12
C ALA A 296 -24.19 23.07 -12.37
N GLY A 297 -25.30 22.87 -13.06
CA GLY A 297 -26.64 22.97 -12.47
C GLY A 297 -27.69 22.30 -13.33
N VAL A 298 -28.90 22.32 -12.85
CA VAL A 298 -30.11 21.84 -13.54
C VAL A 298 -31.21 22.90 -13.48
N PHE A 299 -32.16 22.83 -14.40
CA PHE A 299 -33.37 23.62 -14.28
C PHE A 299 -34.44 22.80 -13.51
N VAL A 300 -34.81 23.27 -12.35
CA VAL A 300 -35.88 22.71 -11.52
C VAL A 300 -37.18 23.36 -11.91
N VAL A 301 -38.22 22.57 -12.04
CA VAL A 301 -39.58 22.98 -12.39
C VAL A 301 -40.41 23.15 -11.12
N THR A 302 -40.91 24.34 -10.89
CA THR A 302 -41.82 24.66 -9.76
C THR A 302 -43.23 24.18 -9.99
N ARG A 303 -44.08 24.25 -8.97
CA ARG A 303 -45.53 23.90 -9.08
C ARG A 303 -46.30 24.78 -10.09
N GLY A 304 -45.76 25.95 -10.44
CA GLY A 304 -46.35 26.86 -11.43
C GLY A 304 -45.76 26.71 -12.83
N ASP A 305 -45.10 25.61 -13.14
CA ASP A 305 -44.44 25.32 -14.42
C ASP A 305 -43.44 26.43 -14.86
N LEU A 306 -42.72 26.96 -13.89
CA LEU A 306 -41.60 27.89 -14.10
C LEU A 306 -40.28 27.16 -13.88
N ALA A 307 -39.30 27.39 -14.76
CA ALA A 307 -37.99 26.81 -14.68
C ALA A 307 -37.03 27.76 -13.94
N PHE A 308 -36.32 27.22 -12.94
CA PHE A 308 -35.26 27.95 -12.23
C PHE A 308 -33.97 27.16 -12.25
N PHE A 309 -32.84 27.84 -12.57
CA PHE A 309 -31.53 27.24 -12.55
C PHE A 309 -31.09 27.01 -11.09
N GLN A 310 -30.86 25.75 -10.75
CA GLN A 310 -30.36 25.31 -9.45
C GLN A 310 -28.94 24.78 -9.60
N PRO A 311 -27.93 25.41 -9.01
CA PRO A 311 -26.59 24.84 -8.96
C PRO A 311 -26.60 23.50 -8.24
N VAL A 312 -25.93 22.52 -8.83
CA VAL A 312 -25.81 21.17 -8.25
C VAL A 312 -24.36 20.69 -8.28
N ARG A 313 -23.96 20.01 -7.21
CA ARG A 313 -22.71 19.29 -7.21
C ARG A 313 -22.94 17.91 -7.84
N ALA A 314 -22.53 17.77 -9.09
CA ALA A 314 -22.74 16.57 -9.87
C ALA A 314 -21.50 15.68 -9.88
N ILE A 315 -21.70 14.37 -9.57
CA ILE A 315 -20.65 13.35 -9.63
C ILE A 315 -21.02 12.39 -10.76
N PRO A 316 -20.13 12.15 -11.74
CA PRO A 316 -20.39 11.19 -12.81
C PRO A 316 -20.67 9.79 -12.25
N SER A 317 -21.74 9.14 -12.72
CA SER A 317 -21.98 7.74 -12.40
C SER A 317 -21.13 6.83 -13.30
N PRO A 318 -20.56 5.71 -12.78
CA PRO A 318 -19.77 4.77 -13.57
C PRO A 318 -20.49 4.19 -14.79
N ARG A 319 -21.81 4.19 -14.83
CA ARG A 319 -22.66 3.66 -15.93
C ARG A 319 -23.19 4.72 -16.91
N GLY A 320 -22.60 5.90 -16.95
CA GLY A 320 -22.63 6.83 -18.08
C GLY A 320 -23.92 7.63 -18.36
N ARG A 321 -25.11 7.12 -18.13
CA ARG A 321 -26.39 7.80 -18.51
C ARG A 321 -27.01 8.64 -17.39
N ARG A 322 -26.55 8.53 -16.16
CA ARG A 322 -27.08 9.24 -14.99
C ARG A 322 -25.97 9.90 -14.22
N VAL A 323 -26.29 10.95 -13.52
CA VAL A 323 -25.36 11.72 -12.69
C VAL A 323 -25.92 11.76 -11.26
N VAL A 324 -25.06 11.63 -10.28
CA VAL A 324 -25.41 11.77 -8.87
C VAL A 324 -25.40 13.25 -8.52
N ALA A 325 -26.54 13.79 -8.10
CA ALA A 325 -26.60 15.12 -7.50
C ALA A 325 -26.29 15.02 -6.01
N ALA A 326 -25.11 15.48 -5.59
CA ALA A 326 -24.69 15.38 -4.20
C ALA A 326 -25.27 16.50 -3.31
N ALA A 327 -25.74 17.60 -3.89
CA ALA A 327 -26.39 18.70 -3.17
C ALA A 327 -27.24 19.56 -4.10
N GLY A 328 -28.21 20.28 -3.56
CA GLY A 328 -29.01 21.27 -4.28
C GLY A 328 -30.36 20.77 -4.80
N LEU A 329 -30.73 19.48 -4.59
CA LEU A 329 -32.01 18.92 -5.02
C LEU A 329 -32.67 18.10 -3.90
N VAL A 330 -33.99 17.92 -4.02
CA VAL A 330 -34.78 17.04 -3.14
C VAL A 330 -35.40 15.91 -3.98
N ALA A 331 -35.59 14.75 -3.35
CA ALA A 331 -36.30 13.66 -4.02
C ALA A 331 -37.72 14.09 -4.39
N GLY A 332 -38.12 13.84 -5.65
CA GLY A 332 -39.40 14.27 -6.18
C GLY A 332 -39.36 15.58 -6.98
N ASP A 333 -38.29 16.36 -6.91
CA ASP A 333 -38.12 17.53 -7.78
C ASP A 333 -38.19 17.11 -9.25
N ARG A 334 -38.79 17.98 -10.08
CA ARG A 334 -38.87 17.80 -11.53
C ARG A 334 -37.75 18.62 -12.19
N VAL A 335 -36.90 17.98 -12.98
CA VAL A 335 -35.78 18.65 -13.69
C VAL A 335 -36.00 18.59 -15.21
N VAL A 336 -35.65 19.66 -15.90
CA VAL A 336 -35.73 19.74 -17.36
C VAL A 336 -34.63 18.89 -17.96
N VAL A 337 -34.99 18.04 -18.92
CA VAL A 337 -34.04 17.20 -19.68
C VAL A 337 -33.81 17.90 -21.01
N ASN A 338 -32.54 17.99 -21.44
CA ASN A 338 -32.12 18.72 -22.65
C ASN A 338 -32.65 20.17 -22.68
N PRO A 339 -32.34 21.02 -21.70
CA PRO A 339 -32.88 22.38 -21.68
C PRO A 339 -32.43 23.18 -22.92
N PRO A 340 -33.38 23.86 -23.61
CA PRO A 340 -33.06 24.66 -24.76
C PRO A 340 -32.20 25.87 -24.41
N ALA A 341 -31.40 26.35 -25.38
CA ALA A 341 -30.39 27.40 -25.17
C ALA A 341 -30.98 28.72 -24.62
N GLY A 342 -32.22 29.02 -24.86
CA GLY A 342 -32.91 30.25 -24.41
C GLY A 342 -33.59 30.11 -23.02
N LEU A 343 -33.60 28.95 -22.41
CA LEU A 343 -34.29 28.74 -21.12
C LEU A 343 -33.57 29.51 -20.02
N GLY A 344 -34.27 30.43 -19.32
CA GLY A 344 -33.75 31.25 -18.24
C GLY A 344 -34.49 31.02 -16.92
N ASN A 345 -34.06 31.73 -15.85
CA ASN A 345 -34.81 31.75 -14.60
C ASN A 345 -36.16 32.42 -14.79
N GLY A 346 -37.24 31.79 -14.27
CA GLY A 346 -38.60 32.27 -14.40
C GLY A 346 -39.23 32.02 -15.76
N SER A 347 -38.60 31.31 -16.70
CA SER A 347 -39.18 30.92 -17.99
C SER A 347 -40.36 29.97 -17.75
N ARG A 348 -41.50 30.27 -18.46
CA ARG A 348 -42.67 29.39 -18.43
C ARG A 348 -42.43 28.19 -19.34
N ILE A 349 -42.74 27.01 -18.84
CA ILE A 349 -42.56 25.76 -19.57
C ILE A 349 -43.88 25.00 -19.71
N VAL A 350 -43.99 24.22 -20.77
CA VAL A 350 -45.02 23.17 -20.90
C VAL A 350 -44.32 21.81 -20.73
N PRO A 351 -44.51 21.16 -19.59
CA PRO A 351 -43.80 19.91 -19.31
C PRO A 351 -44.39 18.76 -20.14
N ASN A 352 -43.54 18.10 -20.91
CA ASN A 352 -43.86 16.83 -21.53
C ASN A 352 -43.13 15.73 -20.73
N PRO A 353 -43.84 14.69 -20.21
CA PRO A 353 -43.21 13.66 -19.43
C PRO A 353 -42.19 12.92 -20.30
N ALA A 354 -40.92 12.86 -19.85
CA ALA A 354 -39.90 12.06 -20.51
C ALA A 354 -40.26 10.58 -20.34
N HIS A 355 -40.42 9.86 -21.42
CA HIS A 355 -40.51 8.41 -21.40
C HIS A 355 -39.24 7.84 -20.76
N ALA A 356 -39.41 7.02 -19.70
CA ALA A 356 -38.34 6.55 -18.79
C ALA A 356 -37.41 5.50 -19.45
#